data_affdf263fd2d64a3e20f7bde2fdf4c2f
#
_entry.id   affdf263fd2d64a3e20f7bde2fdf4c2f
#
_cell.length_a   1.000
_cell.length_b   1.000
_cell.length_c   1.000
_cell.angle_alpha   90.00
_cell.angle_beta   90.00
_cell.angle_gamma   90.00
#
_symmetry.space_group_name_H-M   'P 1'
#
loop_
_entity.id
_entity.type
_entity.pdbx_description
1 polymer ?
#
loop_
_entity_poly.entity_id
_entity_poly.type
_entity_poly.pdbx_seq_one_letter_code
_entity_poly.pdbx_strand_id
1 'polypeptide(L)'
;MKALFLIFHGLNPANGISKKIYYQVNALRACGIDTRLCYLNEPNGRKLRMIDSEVLQDYGAGFKGKILKRIEYSSIVEYAKKENISFIYMRSDHNANPFTIHMVHQMRKAGIKVVMEIPTYPYDQEYIGFSRRKLLFIDQCFRRVLAKQLCGIVTFSDYKTIFGVPTIQISNGIDFSQIKLKQQVNDTNKKLHLIGVAEIHYWHGFDRLVKGLADYYDSHPNYKVFFHIVGDFFGQREKDDILPIIKQHKLENYVTLHGAKHGEELDRLFEKADMAIGSLARHRSGITHIKTLKNREYAARGLSFIYSETDSDFENKPYILKVPADETAIDINSLIHFYEKQSLSPLEIRESIRSLSWETQMNKIINSIKIS
;
A
#
# COMPACT_ATOMS: atom_id res chain seq x y z
N MET A 1 4.82 6.28 -26.78
CA MET A 1 5.96 6.33 -25.82
C MET A 1 6.19 4.92 -25.31
N LYS A 2 7.45 4.44 -25.30
CA LYS A 2 7.83 3.16 -24.68
C LYS A 2 8.42 3.40 -23.31
N ALA A 3 8.02 2.61 -22.33
CA ALA A 3 8.48 2.74 -20.95
C ALA A 3 8.98 1.42 -20.35
N LEU A 4 9.88 1.53 -19.39
CA LEU A 4 10.34 0.44 -18.55
C LEU A 4 9.97 0.72 -17.10
N PHE A 5 9.16 -0.16 -16.49
CA PHE A 5 8.91 -0.14 -15.05
C PHE A 5 9.97 -1.00 -14.36
N LEU A 6 10.90 -0.37 -13.66
CA LEU A 6 12.07 -1.03 -13.08
C LEU A 6 11.92 -1.21 -11.57
N ILE A 7 12.00 -2.45 -11.10
CA ILE A 7 12.10 -2.80 -9.68
C ILE A 7 13.34 -3.66 -9.39
N PHE A 8 13.83 -3.61 -8.16
CA PHE A 8 15.08 -4.28 -7.75
C PHE A 8 14.86 -5.53 -6.90
N HIS A 9 13.62 -5.93 -6.72
CA HIS A 9 13.22 -7.13 -5.98
C HIS A 9 12.36 -8.06 -6.84
N GLY A 10 12.04 -9.22 -6.30
CA GLY A 10 11.13 -10.18 -6.92
C GLY A 10 9.67 -9.80 -6.73
N LEU A 11 8.80 -10.50 -7.44
CA LEU A 11 7.35 -10.39 -7.35
C LEU A 11 6.79 -11.63 -6.65
N ASN A 12 5.82 -11.40 -5.77
CA ASN A 12 5.04 -12.45 -5.13
C ASN A 12 3.55 -12.12 -5.28
N PRO A 13 2.77 -12.89 -6.05
CA PRO A 13 1.36 -12.60 -6.31
C PRO A 13 0.48 -12.49 -5.06
N ALA A 14 0.88 -13.13 -3.96
CA ALA A 14 0.17 -13.04 -2.68
C ALA A 14 0.43 -11.72 -1.95
N ASN A 15 1.43 -10.94 -2.35
CA ASN A 15 1.84 -9.72 -1.66
C ASN A 15 1.16 -8.48 -2.26
N GLY A 16 0.60 -7.62 -1.40
CA GLY A 16 -0.06 -6.37 -1.80
C GLY A 16 0.86 -5.40 -2.57
N ILE A 17 2.17 -5.41 -2.30
CA ILE A 17 3.16 -4.60 -3.03
C ILE A 17 3.26 -5.07 -4.49
N SER A 18 3.31 -6.38 -4.73
CA SER A 18 3.36 -6.94 -6.08
C SER A 18 2.09 -6.65 -6.87
N LYS A 19 0.92 -6.78 -6.24
CA LYS A 19 -0.36 -6.38 -6.85
C LYS A 19 -0.36 -4.90 -7.23
N LYS A 20 0.12 -4.03 -6.34
CA LYS A 20 0.25 -2.59 -6.62
C LYS A 20 1.13 -2.35 -7.85
N ILE A 21 2.28 -3.01 -7.97
CA ILE A 21 3.18 -2.86 -9.11
C ILE A 21 2.48 -3.28 -10.43
N TYR A 22 1.77 -4.40 -10.43
CA TYR A 22 1.00 -4.82 -11.60
C TYR A 22 -0.08 -3.80 -11.98
N TYR A 23 -0.81 -3.25 -11.00
CA TYR A 23 -1.80 -2.21 -11.26
C TYR A 23 -1.17 -0.94 -11.84
N GLN A 24 0.00 -0.52 -11.35
CA GLN A 24 0.72 0.64 -11.89
C GLN A 24 1.19 0.40 -13.34
N VAL A 25 1.73 -0.78 -13.63
CA VAL A 25 2.14 -1.17 -15.00
C VAL A 25 0.93 -1.20 -15.94
N ASN A 26 -0.17 -1.82 -15.52
CA ASN A 26 -1.39 -1.90 -16.32
C ASN A 26 -2.01 -0.52 -16.54
N ALA A 27 -1.96 0.35 -15.53
CA ALA A 27 -2.43 1.73 -15.66
C ALA A 27 -1.59 2.55 -16.66
N LEU A 28 -0.26 2.39 -16.66
CA LEU A 28 0.59 3.00 -17.68
C LEU A 28 0.22 2.51 -19.10
N ARG A 29 -0.06 1.20 -19.24
CA ARG A 29 -0.52 0.62 -20.52
C ARG A 29 -1.88 1.19 -20.93
N ALA A 30 -2.83 1.30 -19.97
CA ALA A 30 -4.15 1.90 -20.21
C ALA A 30 -4.05 3.39 -20.60
N CYS A 31 -3.03 4.10 -20.13
CA CYS A 31 -2.71 5.47 -20.55
C CYS A 31 -2.01 5.55 -21.93
N GLY A 32 -1.95 4.46 -22.70
CA GLY A 32 -1.33 4.41 -24.04
C GLY A 32 0.21 4.35 -24.04
N ILE A 33 0.82 3.96 -22.91
CA ILE A 33 2.27 3.80 -22.79
C ILE A 33 2.62 2.32 -22.95
N ASP A 34 3.40 1.97 -24.00
CA ASP A 34 3.93 0.61 -24.16
C ASP A 34 4.94 0.34 -23.04
N THR A 35 4.49 -0.33 -21.97
CA THR A 35 5.23 -0.50 -20.73
C THR A 35 5.68 -1.95 -20.54
N ARG A 36 6.97 -2.16 -20.36
CA ARG A 36 7.57 -3.44 -19.98
C ARG A 36 7.96 -3.42 -18.49
N LEU A 37 7.84 -4.57 -17.80
CA LEU A 37 8.19 -4.71 -16.39
C LEU A 37 9.55 -5.40 -16.23
N CYS A 38 10.51 -4.69 -15.62
CA CYS A 38 11.83 -5.23 -15.29
C CYS A 38 11.92 -5.53 -13.80
N TYR A 39 12.17 -6.79 -13.45
CA TYR A 39 12.20 -7.27 -12.06
C TYR A 39 13.25 -8.36 -11.83
N LEU A 40 13.46 -8.76 -10.55
CA LEU A 40 14.30 -9.89 -10.21
C LEU A 40 13.44 -11.14 -10.01
N ASN A 41 13.93 -12.28 -10.49
CA ASN A 41 13.40 -13.60 -10.19
C ASN A 41 14.50 -14.47 -9.60
N GLU A 42 14.17 -15.32 -8.62
CA GLU A 42 15.16 -16.10 -7.89
C GLU A 42 14.84 -17.61 -7.87
N PRO A 43 14.64 -18.25 -9.02
CA PRO A 43 14.35 -19.68 -9.07
C PRO A 43 15.58 -20.49 -8.61
N ASN A 44 15.36 -21.45 -7.71
CA ASN A 44 16.40 -22.37 -7.21
C ASN A 44 17.70 -21.65 -6.75
N GLY A 45 17.55 -20.44 -6.20
CA GLY A 45 18.69 -19.66 -5.71
C GLY A 45 19.50 -18.89 -6.77
N ARG A 46 19.22 -19.07 -8.07
CA ARG A 46 19.80 -18.22 -9.14
C ARG A 46 19.17 -16.84 -9.13
N LYS A 47 19.91 -15.84 -9.56
CA LYS A 47 19.46 -14.45 -9.61
C LYS A 47 19.29 -14.04 -11.06
N LEU A 48 18.04 -13.91 -11.53
CA LEU A 48 17.70 -13.57 -12.90
C LEU A 48 17.08 -12.16 -12.95
N ARG A 49 17.56 -11.33 -13.86
CA ARG A 49 16.89 -10.09 -14.25
C ARG A 49 15.92 -10.43 -15.37
N MET A 50 14.66 -10.11 -15.16
CA MET A 50 13.58 -10.41 -16.11
C MET A 50 13.08 -9.14 -16.78
N ILE A 51 12.63 -9.26 -18.02
CA ILE A 51 11.75 -8.31 -18.70
C ILE A 51 10.46 -9.06 -19.04
N ASP A 52 9.36 -8.70 -18.36
CA ASP A 52 8.11 -9.47 -18.40
C ASP A 52 8.39 -10.97 -18.12
N SER A 53 8.24 -11.86 -19.11
CA SER A 53 8.51 -13.30 -18.99
C SER A 53 9.90 -13.73 -19.48
N GLU A 54 10.70 -12.84 -20.05
CA GLU A 54 11.99 -13.16 -20.66
C GLU A 54 13.16 -12.89 -19.73
N VAL A 55 14.20 -13.74 -19.80
CA VAL A 55 15.44 -13.52 -19.03
C VAL A 55 16.31 -12.52 -19.77
N LEU A 56 16.51 -11.34 -19.16
CA LEU A 56 17.44 -10.32 -19.66
C LEU A 56 18.89 -10.64 -19.27
N GLN A 57 19.11 -11.06 -18.01
CA GLN A 57 20.43 -11.31 -17.46
C GLN A 57 20.38 -12.38 -16.38
N ASP A 58 21.30 -13.33 -16.43
CA ASP A 58 21.54 -14.31 -15.39
C ASP A 58 22.83 -13.96 -14.61
N TYR A 59 22.67 -13.62 -13.35
CA TYR A 59 23.77 -13.28 -12.45
C TYR A 59 24.37 -14.53 -11.75
N GLY A 60 23.79 -15.73 -11.97
CA GLY A 60 24.18 -16.95 -11.31
C GLY A 60 23.59 -17.10 -9.89
N ALA A 61 24.11 -18.13 -9.19
CA ALA A 61 23.68 -18.47 -7.84
C ALA A 61 24.70 -18.01 -6.77
N GLY A 62 24.35 -18.22 -5.51
CA GLY A 62 25.23 -18.01 -4.37
C GLY A 62 25.64 -16.57 -4.12
N PHE A 63 26.82 -16.38 -3.55
CA PHE A 63 27.34 -15.07 -3.13
C PHE A 63 27.62 -14.15 -4.32
N LYS A 64 28.22 -14.70 -5.38
CA LYS A 64 28.51 -13.95 -6.62
C LYS A 64 27.23 -13.34 -7.21
N GLY A 65 26.16 -14.14 -7.35
CA GLY A 65 24.88 -13.64 -7.85
C GLY A 65 24.25 -12.58 -6.95
N LYS A 66 24.42 -12.70 -5.61
CA LYS A 66 23.96 -11.68 -4.66
C LYS A 66 24.65 -10.33 -4.82
N ILE A 67 25.91 -10.31 -5.21
CA ILE A 67 26.67 -9.08 -5.50
C ILE A 67 26.28 -8.54 -6.85
N LEU A 68 26.39 -9.35 -7.91
CA LEU A 68 26.20 -8.91 -9.29
C LEU A 68 24.81 -8.29 -9.52
N LYS A 69 23.74 -8.85 -8.97
CA LYS A 69 22.40 -8.26 -9.08
C LYS A 69 22.27 -6.84 -8.52
N ARG A 70 23.26 -6.36 -7.72
CA ARG A 70 23.26 -5.03 -7.08
C ARG A 70 24.23 -4.04 -7.70
N ILE A 71 25.16 -4.51 -8.53
CA ILE A 71 26.20 -3.66 -9.13
C ILE A 71 26.22 -3.70 -10.65
N GLU A 72 25.65 -4.74 -11.27
CA GLU A 72 25.66 -4.93 -12.70
C GLU A 72 24.29 -4.57 -13.30
N TYR A 73 24.26 -3.48 -14.05
CA TYR A 73 23.05 -2.92 -14.66
C TYR A 73 23.21 -2.62 -16.15
N SER A 74 24.36 -3.00 -16.78
CA SER A 74 24.63 -2.71 -18.20
C SER A 74 23.56 -3.29 -19.11
N SER A 75 23.12 -4.52 -18.85
CA SER A 75 22.06 -5.19 -19.61
C SER A 75 20.75 -4.40 -19.64
N ILE A 76 20.40 -3.72 -18.53
CA ILE A 76 19.19 -2.89 -18.48
C ILE A 76 19.36 -1.65 -19.36
N VAL A 77 20.55 -1.01 -19.32
CA VAL A 77 20.87 0.17 -20.14
C VAL A 77 20.88 -0.19 -21.63
N GLU A 78 21.50 -1.30 -21.97
CA GLU A 78 21.56 -1.80 -23.35
C GLU A 78 20.17 -2.14 -23.89
N TYR A 79 19.36 -2.84 -23.10
CA TYR A 79 17.97 -3.12 -23.43
C TYR A 79 17.18 -1.84 -23.67
N ALA A 80 17.28 -0.87 -22.74
CA ALA A 80 16.55 0.38 -22.86
C ALA A 80 16.92 1.17 -24.14
N LYS A 81 18.21 1.16 -24.53
CA LYS A 81 18.67 1.76 -25.79
C LYS A 81 18.18 1.00 -27.02
N LYS A 82 18.32 -0.33 -27.01
CA LYS A 82 17.93 -1.20 -28.13
C LYS A 82 16.43 -1.11 -28.43
N GLU A 83 15.61 -1.12 -27.39
CA GLU A 83 14.14 -1.06 -27.53
C GLU A 83 13.59 0.35 -27.68
N ASN A 84 14.44 1.38 -27.74
CA ASN A 84 14.04 2.79 -27.82
C ASN A 84 13.11 3.19 -26.67
N ILE A 85 13.43 2.74 -25.45
CA ILE A 85 12.74 3.18 -24.24
C ILE A 85 12.98 4.67 -24.07
N SER A 86 11.92 5.44 -23.90
CA SER A 86 11.99 6.91 -23.69
C SER A 86 11.72 7.33 -22.27
N PHE A 87 11.15 6.43 -21.46
CA PHE A 87 10.76 6.70 -20.08
C PHE A 87 11.04 5.50 -19.18
N ILE A 88 11.63 5.73 -18.01
CA ILE A 88 11.82 4.72 -16.97
C ILE A 88 11.13 5.18 -15.68
N TYR A 89 10.22 4.35 -15.20
CA TYR A 89 9.64 4.43 -13.89
C TYR A 89 10.39 3.47 -12.95
N MET A 90 11.29 3.99 -12.15
CA MET A 90 12.11 3.21 -11.23
C MET A 90 11.51 3.24 -9.82
N ARG A 91 11.23 2.08 -9.25
CA ARG A 91 10.81 1.99 -7.85
C ARG A 91 12.04 1.82 -6.96
N SER A 92 12.20 2.71 -6.01
CA SER A 92 13.30 2.65 -5.03
C SER A 92 13.16 1.41 -4.13
N ASP A 93 14.29 0.74 -3.92
CA ASP A 93 14.50 -0.29 -2.90
C ASP A 93 15.65 0.15 -1.97
N HIS A 94 15.74 1.46 -1.73
CA HIS A 94 16.79 2.11 -0.93
C HIS A 94 18.20 1.66 -1.37
N ASN A 95 18.44 1.72 -2.63
CA ASN A 95 19.62 1.18 -3.30
C ASN A 95 20.46 2.24 -3.98
N ALA A 96 20.43 3.49 -3.52
CA ALA A 96 21.30 4.52 -4.03
C ALA A 96 22.76 4.16 -3.73
N ASN A 97 23.53 3.98 -4.80
CA ASN A 97 24.96 3.62 -4.76
C ASN A 97 25.61 4.07 -6.07
N PRO A 98 26.97 4.01 -6.19
CA PRO A 98 27.65 4.44 -7.42
C PRO A 98 27.17 3.72 -8.69
N PHE A 99 26.78 2.46 -8.60
CA PHE A 99 26.35 1.67 -9.77
C PHE A 99 24.96 2.07 -10.25
N THR A 100 24.01 2.33 -9.35
CA THR A 100 22.69 2.87 -9.71
C THR A 100 22.80 4.28 -10.26
N ILE A 101 23.69 5.12 -9.70
CA ILE A 101 23.98 6.45 -10.24
C ILE A 101 24.52 6.34 -11.68
N HIS A 102 25.49 5.45 -11.90
CA HIS A 102 26.07 5.22 -13.22
C HIS A 102 25.00 4.76 -14.24
N MET A 103 24.15 3.80 -13.86
CA MET A 103 23.03 3.34 -14.66
C MET A 103 22.12 4.49 -15.10
N VAL A 104 21.64 5.29 -14.15
CA VAL A 104 20.75 6.43 -14.43
C VAL A 104 21.46 7.47 -15.28
N HIS A 105 22.75 7.73 -15.05
CA HIS A 105 23.55 8.64 -15.86
C HIS A 105 23.64 8.19 -17.33
N GLN A 106 23.86 6.88 -17.58
CA GLN A 106 23.88 6.33 -18.94
C GLN A 106 22.52 6.43 -19.64
N MET A 107 21.44 6.19 -18.91
CA MET A 107 20.08 6.36 -19.41
C MET A 107 19.80 7.82 -19.79
N ARG A 108 20.16 8.76 -18.91
CA ARG A 108 20.02 10.19 -19.16
C ARG A 108 20.84 10.65 -20.39
N LYS A 109 22.08 10.18 -20.54
CA LYS A 109 22.90 10.46 -21.73
C LYS A 109 22.26 9.95 -23.03
N ALA A 110 21.48 8.88 -22.95
CA ALA A 110 20.70 8.35 -24.08
C ALA A 110 19.36 9.10 -24.29
N GLY A 111 19.09 10.20 -23.59
CA GLY A 111 17.84 10.95 -23.70
C GLY A 111 16.64 10.32 -22.99
N ILE A 112 16.87 9.27 -22.17
CA ILE A 112 15.80 8.56 -21.47
C ILE A 112 15.44 9.34 -20.20
N LYS A 113 14.17 9.70 -20.03
CA LYS A 113 13.65 10.34 -18.82
C LYS A 113 13.48 9.29 -17.71
N VAL A 114 14.00 9.56 -16.51
CA VAL A 114 13.93 8.65 -15.36
C VAL A 114 13.25 9.34 -14.20
N VAL A 115 12.18 8.76 -13.69
CA VAL A 115 11.61 9.12 -12.38
C VAL A 115 11.82 7.99 -11.38
N MET A 116 11.88 8.32 -10.09
CA MET A 116 12.03 7.34 -9.03
C MET A 116 10.88 7.43 -8.03
N GLU A 117 10.13 6.36 -7.88
CA GLU A 117 9.14 6.22 -6.80
C GLU A 117 9.85 5.93 -5.48
N ILE A 118 9.58 6.74 -4.47
CA ILE A 118 9.91 6.45 -3.07
C ILE A 118 8.61 6.10 -2.35
N PRO A 119 8.39 4.79 -2.04
CA PRO A 119 7.09 4.30 -1.54
C PRO A 119 6.70 4.85 -0.18
N THR A 120 7.67 5.04 0.70
CA THR A 120 7.51 5.62 2.05
C THR A 120 8.57 6.68 2.24
N TYR A 121 8.18 7.84 2.75
CA TYR A 121 9.13 8.90 3.11
C TYR A 121 8.61 9.67 4.34
N PRO A 122 9.46 9.92 5.34
CA PRO A 122 10.85 9.44 5.51
C PRO A 122 10.90 7.93 5.81
N TYR A 123 11.95 7.24 5.34
CA TYR A 123 12.11 5.79 5.48
C TYR A 123 13.27 5.35 6.38
N ASP A 124 14.06 6.28 6.88
CA ASP A 124 15.29 5.97 7.63
C ASP A 124 15.00 5.10 8.88
N GLN A 125 13.82 5.26 9.49
CA GLN A 125 13.40 4.51 10.68
C GLN A 125 12.97 3.05 10.37
N GLU A 126 12.71 2.71 9.11
CA GLU A 126 12.38 1.34 8.71
C GLU A 126 13.60 0.40 8.70
N TYR A 127 14.82 0.95 8.82
CA TYR A 127 16.07 0.22 8.79
C TYR A 127 16.52 -0.23 10.17
N ILE A 128 15.87 -1.29 10.68
CA ILE A 128 16.18 -1.89 11.96
C ILE A 128 17.22 -3.01 11.78
N GLY A 129 18.25 -3.06 12.63
CA GLY A 129 19.29 -4.08 12.63
C GLY A 129 20.54 -3.69 11.84
N PHE A 130 21.67 -4.28 12.23
CA PHE A 130 23.02 -3.88 11.80
C PHE A 130 23.23 -3.98 10.26
N SER A 131 22.77 -5.07 9.66
CA SER A 131 22.93 -5.27 8.20
C SER A 131 22.13 -4.26 7.38
N ARG A 132 20.91 -3.91 7.82
CA ARG A 132 20.07 -2.91 7.15
C ARG A 132 20.63 -1.50 7.34
N ARG A 133 21.16 -1.17 8.52
CA ARG A 133 21.79 0.13 8.80
C ARG A 133 22.99 0.41 7.90
N LYS A 134 23.79 -0.62 7.55
CA LYS A 134 24.89 -0.47 6.57
C LYS A 134 24.36 -0.06 5.19
N LEU A 135 23.29 -0.70 4.73
CA LEU A 135 22.67 -0.35 3.44
C LEU A 135 22.11 1.07 3.47
N LEU A 136 21.45 1.45 4.56
CA LEU A 136 20.96 2.81 4.75
C LEU A 136 22.09 3.85 4.73
N PHE A 137 23.22 3.57 5.38
CA PHE A 137 24.38 4.46 5.36
C PHE A 137 24.89 4.70 3.93
N ILE A 138 25.03 3.63 3.13
CA ILE A 138 25.40 3.76 1.71
C ILE A 138 24.35 4.62 0.96
N ASP A 139 23.07 4.31 1.14
CA ASP A 139 22.00 5.07 0.53
C ASP A 139 22.06 6.55 0.91
N GLN A 140 22.26 6.88 2.18
CA GLN A 140 22.39 8.26 2.65
C GLN A 140 23.55 9.03 2.02
N CYS A 141 24.67 8.36 1.74
CA CYS A 141 25.81 8.95 1.06
C CYS A 141 25.49 9.32 -0.41
N PHE A 142 24.67 8.51 -1.08
CA PHE A 142 24.49 8.58 -2.53
C PHE A 142 23.11 9.07 -2.97
N ARG A 143 22.06 9.00 -2.14
CA ARG A 143 20.67 9.30 -2.51
C ARG A 143 20.46 10.71 -3.07
N ARG A 144 21.18 11.72 -2.55
CA ARG A 144 21.11 13.10 -3.08
C ARG A 144 21.77 13.22 -4.47
N VAL A 145 22.86 12.49 -4.70
CA VAL A 145 23.55 12.48 -6.00
C VAL A 145 22.69 11.80 -7.05
N LEU A 146 22.08 10.65 -6.69
CA LEU A 146 21.13 9.95 -7.54
C LEU A 146 19.92 10.83 -7.88
N ALA A 147 19.32 11.45 -6.85
CA ALA A 147 18.13 12.29 -7.00
C ALA A 147 18.34 13.42 -8.02
N LYS A 148 19.48 14.09 -8.02
CA LYS A 148 19.82 15.18 -8.97
C LYS A 148 19.88 14.72 -10.45
N GLN A 149 19.93 13.42 -10.70
CA GLN A 149 19.92 12.88 -12.07
C GLN A 149 18.52 12.49 -12.55
N LEU A 150 17.52 12.52 -11.70
CA LEU A 150 16.15 12.18 -12.01
C LEU A 150 15.37 13.38 -12.57
N CYS A 151 14.37 13.10 -13.40
CA CYS A 151 13.38 14.09 -13.82
C CYS A 151 12.43 14.48 -12.68
N GLY A 152 12.29 13.64 -11.68
CA GLY A 152 11.46 13.87 -10.49
C GLY A 152 11.42 12.67 -9.57
N ILE A 153 11.00 12.89 -8.34
CA ILE A 153 10.75 11.84 -7.36
C ILE A 153 9.23 11.71 -7.18
N VAL A 154 8.72 10.51 -7.45
CA VAL A 154 7.32 10.16 -7.21
C VAL A 154 7.16 9.77 -5.75
N THR A 155 6.21 10.39 -5.05
CA THR A 155 5.96 10.13 -3.62
C THR A 155 4.48 10.06 -3.31
N PHE A 156 4.14 9.28 -2.27
CA PHE A 156 2.80 9.19 -1.69
C PHE A 156 2.63 10.11 -0.47
N SER A 157 3.70 10.81 -0.09
CA SER A 157 3.71 11.79 0.99
C SER A 157 3.42 13.20 0.47
N ASP A 158 3.14 14.13 1.39
CA ASP A 158 2.86 15.52 1.06
C ASP A 158 4.14 16.41 0.97
N TYR A 159 5.33 15.78 1.00
CA TYR A 159 6.61 16.48 0.84
C TYR A 159 6.76 17.03 -0.58
N LYS A 160 6.93 18.34 -0.70
CA LYS A 160 7.14 19.02 -1.99
C LYS A 160 8.53 18.83 -2.58
N THR A 161 9.50 18.49 -1.71
CA THR A 161 10.88 18.20 -2.11
C THR A 161 11.41 17.02 -1.33
N ILE A 162 12.12 16.12 -2.00
CA ILE A 162 12.84 14.99 -1.38
C ILE A 162 14.26 14.99 -1.93
N PHE A 163 15.25 14.92 -1.04
CA PHE A 163 16.69 14.96 -1.37
C PHE A 163 17.11 16.18 -2.21
N GLY A 164 16.37 17.30 -2.10
CA GLY A 164 16.62 18.53 -2.84
C GLY A 164 16.05 18.56 -4.27
N VAL A 165 15.20 17.61 -4.63
CA VAL A 165 14.53 17.53 -5.94
C VAL A 165 13.02 17.66 -5.75
N PRO A 166 12.31 18.38 -6.65
CA PRO A 166 10.86 18.48 -6.62
C PRO A 166 10.20 17.10 -6.71
N THR A 167 9.07 16.96 -6.03
CA THR A 167 8.31 15.71 -6.03
C THR A 167 7.11 15.75 -6.96
N ILE A 168 6.76 14.61 -7.51
CA ILE A 168 5.50 14.34 -8.18
C ILE A 168 4.62 13.62 -7.15
N GLN A 169 3.69 14.35 -6.55
CA GLN A 169 2.83 13.84 -5.51
C GLN A 169 1.68 13.05 -6.12
N ILE A 170 1.59 11.78 -5.75
CA ILE A 170 0.49 10.89 -6.14
C ILE A 170 -0.11 10.25 -4.89
N SER A 171 -1.26 9.62 -5.07
CA SER A 171 -1.86 8.76 -4.06
C SER A 171 -1.74 7.29 -4.43
N ASN A 172 -1.84 6.40 -3.44
CA ASN A 172 -2.08 5.01 -3.71
C ASN A 172 -3.38 4.91 -4.52
N GLY A 173 -3.29 4.30 -5.69
CA GLY A 173 -4.42 4.13 -6.57
C GLY A 173 -5.24 2.90 -6.25
N ILE A 174 -6.36 2.80 -6.93
CA ILE A 174 -7.22 1.64 -6.93
C ILE A 174 -7.52 1.22 -8.39
N ASP A 175 -7.58 -0.08 -8.61
CA ASP A 175 -8.12 -0.63 -9.86
C ASP A 175 -9.60 -0.97 -9.63
N PHE A 176 -10.46 -0.08 -10.09
CA PHE A 176 -11.92 -0.21 -9.89
C PHE A 176 -12.51 -1.43 -10.61
N SER A 177 -11.85 -1.96 -11.62
CA SER A 177 -12.31 -3.17 -12.33
C SER A 177 -12.15 -4.44 -11.50
N GLN A 178 -11.21 -4.43 -10.56
CA GLN A 178 -10.87 -5.56 -9.71
C GLN A 178 -11.59 -5.54 -8.35
N ILE A 179 -12.26 -4.44 -8.02
CA ILE A 179 -12.92 -4.28 -6.73
C ILE A 179 -14.43 -4.33 -6.92
N LYS A 180 -15.06 -5.33 -6.34
CA LYS A 180 -16.52 -5.49 -6.36
C LYS A 180 -17.17 -4.40 -5.53
N LEU A 181 -18.15 -3.71 -6.09
CA LEU A 181 -19.00 -2.76 -5.38
C LEU A 181 -20.00 -3.53 -4.50
N LYS A 182 -20.11 -3.16 -3.23
CA LYS A 182 -21.13 -3.70 -2.32
C LYS A 182 -22.53 -3.36 -2.82
N GLN A 183 -23.44 -4.32 -2.74
CA GLN A 183 -24.84 -4.05 -2.97
C GLN A 183 -25.45 -3.32 -1.77
N GLN A 184 -26.35 -2.38 -2.03
CA GLN A 184 -27.04 -1.70 -0.95
C GLN A 184 -28.09 -2.65 -0.36
N VAL A 185 -27.96 -2.97 0.92
CA VAL A 185 -28.94 -3.74 1.67
C VAL A 185 -29.47 -2.87 2.79
N ASN A 186 -30.77 -2.61 2.80
CA ASN A 186 -31.44 -1.92 3.88
C ASN A 186 -31.82 -2.99 4.93
N ASP A 187 -30.94 -3.27 5.87
CA ASP A 187 -31.27 -4.14 7.01
C ASP A 187 -31.75 -3.29 8.20
N THR A 188 -33.00 -3.51 8.63
CA THR A 188 -33.62 -2.82 9.78
C THR A 188 -33.39 -3.53 11.11
N ASN A 189 -32.58 -4.58 11.13
CA ASN A 189 -32.45 -5.55 12.24
C ASN A 189 -31.47 -5.13 13.35
N LYS A 190 -31.27 -3.88 13.68
CA LYS A 190 -30.37 -3.44 14.79
C LYS A 190 -29.09 -4.28 14.94
N LYS A 191 -28.44 -4.53 13.81
CA LYS A 191 -27.17 -5.24 13.69
C LYS A 191 -26.17 -4.39 12.94
N LEU A 192 -24.91 -4.46 13.34
CA LEU A 192 -23.81 -3.78 12.68
C LEU A 192 -22.65 -4.77 12.48
N HIS A 193 -22.30 -5.04 11.27
CA HIS A 193 -21.18 -5.90 10.90
C HIS A 193 -19.96 -5.06 10.52
N LEU A 194 -18.94 -5.08 11.37
CA LEU A 194 -17.65 -4.42 11.18
C LEU A 194 -16.67 -5.39 10.53
N ILE A 195 -15.85 -4.93 9.58
CA ILE A 195 -14.81 -5.75 8.96
C ILE A 195 -13.45 -5.06 9.00
N GLY A 196 -12.43 -5.74 9.53
CA GLY A 196 -11.04 -5.32 9.50
C GLY A 196 -10.19 -6.30 8.71
N VAL A 197 -9.55 -5.85 7.61
CA VAL A 197 -8.72 -6.71 6.75
C VAL A 197 -7.26 -6.27 6.84
N ALA A 198 -6.39 -7.15 7.34
CA ALA A 198 -4.95 -6.88 7.46
C ALA A 198 -4.17 -8.18 7.75
N GLU A 199 -2.87 -8.22 7.39
CA GLU A 199 -1.90 -8.94 8.24
C GLU A 199 -1.84 -8.14 9.55
N ILE A 200 -2.28 -8.75 10.66
CA ILE A 200 -2.59 -8.03 11.89
C ILE A 200 -1.30 -7.67 12.61
N HIS A 201 -0.97 -6.38 12.64
CA HIS A 201 0.12 -5.81 13.42
C HIS A 201 -0.44 -4.92 14.53
N TYR A 202 0.36 -4.66 15.56
CA TYR A 202 0.01 -3.86 16.75
C TYR A 202 -0.49 -2.43 16.41
N TRP A 203 -0.08 -1.88 15.26
CA TRP A 203 -0.56 -0.56 14.81
C TRP A 203 -1.93 -0.58 14.14
N HIS A 204 -2.51 -1.77 13.88
CA HIS A 204 -3.89 -1.82 13.41
C HIS A 204 -4.89 -1.49 14.53
N GLY A 205 -4.49 -1.68 15.80
CA GLY A 205 -5.29 -1.28 16.94
C GLY A 205 -6.61 -2.01 17.08
N PHE A 206 -6.71 -3.24 16.57
CA PHE A 206 -7.92 -4.06 16.68
C PHE A 206 -8.22 -4.43 18.15
N ASP A 207 -7.19 -4.46 19.01
CA ASP A 207 -7.34 -4.58 20.46
C ASP A 207 -8.18 -3.45 21.05
N ARG A 208 -8.05 -2.21 20.56
CA ARG A 208 -8.85 -1.06 21.00
C ARG A 208 -10.34 -1.24 20.67
N LEU A 209 -10.64 -1.80 19.48
CA LEU A 209 -12.02 -2.09 19.08
C LEU A 209 -12.60 -3.26 19.91
N VAL A 210 -11.79 -4.30 20.16
CA VAL A 210 -12.22 -5.45 20.97
C VAL A 210 -12.47 -5.01 22.44
N LYS A 211 -11.63 -4.11 22.99
CA LYS A 211 -11.90 -3.48 24.31
C LYS A 211 -13.20 -2.70 24.29
N GLY A 212 -13.45 -1.90 23.26
CA GLY A 212 -14.72 -1.18 23.13
C GLY A 212 -15.94 -2.10 23.05
N LEU A 213 -15.82 -3.25 22.37
CA LEU A 213 -16.87 -4.26 22.36
C LEU A 213 -17.08 -4.89 23.73
N ALA A 214 -16.02 -5.12 24.52
CA ALA A 214 -16.13 -5.62 25.89
C ALA A 214 -16.94 -4.64 26.75
N ASP A 215 -16.52 -3.39 26.78
CA ASP A 215 -17.23 -2.33 27.54
C ASP A 215 -18.69 -2.20 27.08
N TYR A 216 -18.94 -2.30 25.79
CA TYR A 216 -20.27 -2.20 25.22
C TYR A 216 -21.17 -3.37 25.64
N TYR A 217 -20.70 -4.61 25.57
CA TYR A 217 -21.48 -5.79 25.91
C TYR A 217 -21.67 -5.99 27.43
N ASP A 218 -20.81 -5.45 28.26
CA ASP A 218 -20.99 -5.41 29.71
C ASP A 218 -22.23 -4.57 30.10
N SER A 219 -22.68 -3.65 29.24
CA SER A 219 -23.91 -2.87 29.42
C SER A 219 -25.22 -3.57 28.97
N HIS A 220 -25.14 -4.80 28.48
CA HIS A 220 -26.26 -5.61 27.96
C HIS A 220 -27.09 -4.89 26.86
N PRO A 221 -26.48 -4.46 25.75
CA PRO A 221 -27.15 -3.64 24.75
C PRO A 221 -28.15 -4.43 23.90
N ASN A 222 -29.16 -3.75 23.39
CA ASN A 222 -30.14 -4.33 22.43
C ASN A 222 -29.61 -4.37 20.98
N TYR A 223 -28.67 -3.51 20.62
CA TYR A 223 -28.07 -3.47 19.29
C TYR A 223 -26.90 -4.45 19.23
N LYS A 224 -26.85 -5.30 18.22
CA LYS A 224 -25.78 -6.31 18.09
C LYS A 224 -24.69 -5.84 17.14
N VAL A 225 -23.45 -5.82 17.62
CA VAL A 225 -22.27 -5.41 16.82
C VAL A 225 -21.33 -6.58 16.68
N PHE A 226 -21.01 -6.94 15.45
CA PHE A 226 -20.13 -8.05 15.10
C PHE A 226 -18.84 -7.51 14.50
N PHE A 227 -17.70 -8.06 14.89
CA PHE A 227 -16.42 -7.69 14.32
C PHE A 227 -15.78 -8.89 13.63
N HIS A 228 -15.64 -8.79 12.31
CA HIS A 228 -15.00 -9.77 11.45
C HIS A 228 -13.55 -9.36 11.20
N ILE A 229 -12.61 -10.10 11.80
CA ILE A 229 -11.18 -9.90 11.61
C ILE A 229 -10.70 -10.85 10.51
N VAL A 230 -10.18 -10.29 9.40
CA VAL A 230 -9.72 -11.05 8.24
C VAL A 230 -8.22 -10.83 8.06
N GLY A 231 -7.47 -11.91 8.16
CA GLY A 231 -6.01 -11.96 8.07
C GLY A 231 -5.38 -12.70 9.23
N ASP A 232 -4.10 -12.93 9.13
CA ASP A 232 -3.33 -13.66 10.14
C ASP A 232 -2.62 -12.67 11.08
N PHE A 233 -2.39 -13.10 12.31
CA PHE A 233 -1.56 -12.36 13.26
C PHE A 233 -0.10 -12.39 12.82
N PHE A 234 0.54 -11.24 12.80
CA PHE A 234 1.96 -11.13 12.49
C PHE A 234 2.85 -11.85 13.52
N GLY A 235 2.48 -11.76 14.80
CA GLY A 235 3.26 -12.35 15.87
C GLY A 235 2.47 -12.69 17.13
N GLN A 236 3.19 -13.09 18.17
CA GLN A 236 2.60 -13.47 19.45
C GLN A 236 2.00 -12.26 20.18
N ARG A 237 2.63 -11.09 20.08
CA ARG A 237 2.14 -9.83 20.69
C ARG A 237 0.69 -9.54 20.30
N GLU A 238 0.39 -9.59 19.01
CA GLU A 238 -0.94 -9.27 18.50
C GLU A 238 -2.00 -10.26 19.00
N LYS A 239 -1.61 -11.52 19.19
CA LYS A 239 -2.49 -12.54 19.80
C LYS A 239 -2.74 -12.25 21.28
N ASP A 240 -1.68 -11.89 22.00
CA ASP A 240 -1.75 -11.61 23.44
C ASP A 240 -2.56 -10.32 23.72
N ASP A 241 -2.55 -9.36 22.80
CA ASP A 241 -3.31 -8.12 22.92
C ASP A 241 -4.82 -8.31 22.64
N ILE A 242 -5.23 -9.34 21.91
CA ILE A 242 -6.62 -9.50 21.42
C ILE A 242 -7.34 -10.72 22.03
N LEU A 243 -6.73 -11.90 21.96
CA LEU A 243 -7.42 -13.16 22.33
C LEU A 243 -7.85 -13.26 23.80
N PRO A 244 -7.04 -12.79 24.77
CA PRO A 244 -7.45 -12.80 26.17
C PRO A 244 -8.70 -11.97 26.43
N ILE A 245 -8.84 -10.80 25.79
CA ILE A 245 -10.01 -9.92 25.96
C ILE A 245 -11.26 -10.61 25.43
N ILE A 246 -11.19 -11.22 24.23
CA ILE A 246 -12.31 -11.99 23.65
C ILE A 246 -12.79 -13.06 24.64
N LYS A 247 -11.86 -13.84 25.19
CA LYS A 247 -12.18 -14.93 26.12
C LYS A 247 -12.71 -14.42 27.46
N GLN A 248 -12.08 -13.40 28.04
CA GLN A 248 -12.45 -12.85 29.33
C GLN A 248 -13.86 -12.27 29.33
N HIS A 249 -14.23 -11.56 28.24
CA HIS A 249 -15.52 -10.89 28.11
C HIS A 249 -16.55 -11.70 27.31
N LYS A 250 -16.26 -12.99 27.00
CA LYS A 250 -17.17 -13.92 26.27
C LYS A 250 -17.65 -13.35 24.94
N LEU A 251 -16.73 -12.77 24.18
CA LEU A 251 -17.02 -12.11 22.89
C LEU A 251 -16.95 -13.05 21.69
N GLU A 252 -16.81 -14.36 21.87
CA GLU A 252 -16.64 -15.35 20.79
C GLU A 252 -17.83 -15.35 19.80
N ASN A 253 -19.01 -14.96 20.24
CA ASN A 253 -20.19 -14.83 19.38
C ASN A 253 -20.23 -13.51 18.59
N TYR A 254 -19.39 -12.54 18.94
CA TYR A 254 -19.37 -11.19 18.37
C TYR A 254 -18.08 -10.85 17.63
N VAL A 255 -16.97 -11.51 17.95
CA VAL A 255 -15.68 -11.32 17.28
C VAL A 255 -15.29 -12.61 16.58
N THR A 256 -15.23 -12.57 15.26
CA THR A 256 -14.88 -13.74 14.43
C THR A 256 -13.53 -13.55 13.75
N LEU A 257 -12.62 -14.51 13.97
CA LEU A 257 -11.33 -14.57 13.32
C LEU A 257 -11.42 -15.47 12.08
N HIS A 258 -11.30 -14.89 10.89
CA HIS A 258 -11.46 -15.64 9.62
C HIS A 258 -10.16 -16.20 9.07
N GLY A 259 -8.99 -15.81 9.62
CA GLY A 259 -7.70 -16.05 8.97
C GLY A 259 -7.55 -15.28 7.64
N ALA A 260 -6.50 -15.54 6.89
CA ALA A 260 -6.28 -14.88 5.60
C ALA A 260 -7.33 -15.34 4.57
N LYS A 261 -7.97 -14.38 3.88
CA LYS A 261 -8.97 -14.60 2.82
C LYS A 261 -8.64 -13.77 1.60
N HIS A 262 -8.95 -14.31 0.42
CA HIS A 262 -8.68 -13.67 -0.88
C HIS A 262 -9.83 -13.94 -1.86
N GLY A 263 -9.89 -13.15 -2.94
CA GLY A 263 -10.85 -13.34 -4.02
C GLY A 263 -12.29 -13.37 -3.54
N GLU A 264 -13.08 -14.32 -4.03
CA GLU A 264 -14.50 -14.43 -3.73
C GLU A 264 -14.84 -14.65 -2.26
N GLU A 265 -13.96 -15.32 -1.49
CA GLU A 265 -14.21 -15.50 -0.05
C GLU A 265 -14.14 -14.16 0.68
N LEU A 266 -13.15 -13.31 0.33
CA LEU A 266 -13.02 -11.97 0.87
C LEU A 266 -14.19 -11.09 0.43
N ASP A 267 -14.59 -11.17 -0.85
CA ASP A 267 -15.72 -10.40 -1.38
C ASP A 267 -17.03 -10.73 -0.65
N ARG A 268 -17.28 -12.01 -0.33
CA ARG A 268 -18.48 -12.42 0.45
C ARG A 268 -18.49 -11.82 1.86
N LEU A 269 -17.32 -11.66 2.49
CA LEU A 269 -17.22 -11.04 3.81
C LEU A 269 -17.49 -9.53 3.72
N PHE A 270 -16.96 -8.87 2.69
CA PHE A 270 -17.24 -7.45 2.46
C PHE A 270 -18.71 -7.19 2.11
N GLU A 271 -19.38 -8.11 1.39
CA GLU A 271 -20.80 -7.98 1.07
C GLU A 271 -21.68 -7.98 2.33
N LYS A 272 -21.29 -8.72 3.36
CA LYS A 272 -21.99 -8.78 4.65
C LYS A 272 -21.64 -7.63 5.58
N ALA A 273 -20.53 -6.94 5.35
CA ALA A 273 -20.05 -5.89 6.23
C ALA A 273 -20.79 -4.57 5.99
N ASP A 274 -21.08 -3.85 7.05
CA ASP A 274 -21.74 -2.54 7.02
C ASP A 274 -20.74 -1.40 7.11
N MET A 275 -19.65 -1.60 7.86
CA MET A 275 -18.60 -0.62 8.04
C MET A 275 -17.23 -1.30 8.08
N ALA A 276 -16.21 -0.65 7.52
CA ALA A 276 -14.86 -1.17 7.53
C ALA A 276 -13.97 -0.50 8.60
N ILE A 277 -12.95 -1.25 9.04
CA ILE A 277 -12.04 -0.83 10.09
C ILE A 277 -10.64 -0.64 9.50
N GLY A 278 -10.20 0.60 9.44
CA GLY A 278 -8.85 0.99 9.08
C GLY A 278 -7.84 0.73 10.20
N SER A 279 -6.73 1.46 10.22
CA SER A 279 -5.79 1.38 11.33
C SER A 279 -6.25 2.30 12.45
N LEU A 280 -6.32 1.77 13.68
CA LEU A 280 -6.81 2.52 14.86
C LEU A 280 -5.68 2.95 15.79
N ALA A 281 -4.43 2.50 15.54
CA ALA A 281 -3.29 2.75 16.41
C ALA A 281 -1.98 3.03 15.66
N ARG A 282 -2.02 3.75 14.55
CA ARG A 282 -0.81 4.12 13.79
C ARG A 282 0.21 4.93 14.58
N HIS A 283 -0.25 5.70 15.57
CA HIS A 283 0.63 6.41 16.52
C HIS A 283 1.65 5.46 17.18
N ARG A 284 1.31 4.18 17.43
CA ARG A 284 2.23 3.18 17.99
C ARG A 284 3.45 2.91 17.10
N SER A 285 3.33 3.15 15.80
CA SER A 285 4.44 3.00 14.84
C SER A 285 5.16 4.30 14.53
N GLY A 286 4.75 5.41 15.15
CA GLY A 286 5.29 6.74 14.87
C GLY A 286 4.90 7.30 13.49
N ILE A 287 4.04 6.62 12.74
CA ILE A 287 3.57 7.04 11.40
C ILE A 287 2.14 7.53 11.54
N THR A 288 1.94 8.85 11.53
CA THR A 288 0.62 9.48 11.69
C THR A 288 -0.01 9.90 10.38
N HIS A 289 0.79 10.12 9.33
CA HIS A 289 0.32 10.54 8.01
C HIS A 289 0.64 9.43 7.00
N ILE A 290 -0.38 8.76 6.47
CA ILE A 290 -0.19 7.64 5.55
C ILE A 290 -1.43 7.43 4.66
N LYS A 291 -1.19 7.21 3.37
CA LYS A 291 -2.21 6.89 2.36
C LYS A 291 -2.31 5.37 2.20
N THR A 292 -3.10 4.69 3.04
CA THR A 292 -3.17 3.23 3.06
C THR A 292 -3.96 2.65 1.89
N LEU A 293 -3.55 1.50 1.36
CA LEU A 293 -4.30 0.79 0.30
C LEU A 293 -5.68 0.35 0.78
N LYS A 294 -5.81 -0.06 2.05
CA LYS A 294 -7.07 -0.55 2.62
C LYS A 294 -8.18 0.52 2.63
N ASN A 295 -7.86 1.78 2.98
CA ASN A 295 -8.84 2.86 2.97
C ASN A 295 -9.43 3.07 1.57
N ARG A 296 -8.56 2.97 0.53
CA ARG A 296 -8.99 3.05 -0.88
C ARG A 296 -9.86 1.88 -1.29
N GLU A 297 -9.50 0.67 -0.86
CA GLU A 297 -10.31 -0.51 -1.14
C GLU A 297 -11.68 -0.43 -0.46
N TYR A 298 -11.74 0.01 0.80
CA TYR A 298 -13.00 0.18 1.51
C TYR A 298 -13.94 1.16 0.80
N ALA A 299 -13.42 2.34 0.46
CA ALA A 299 -14.20 3.33 -0.30
C ALA A 299 -14.55 2.83 -1.72
N ALA A 300 -13.67 2.08 -2.39
CA ALA A 300 -13.97 1.48 -3.69
C ALA A 300 -15.04 0.39 -3.62
N ARG A 301 -15.17 -0.30 -2.49
CA ARG A 301 -16.27 -1.23 -2.21
C ARG A 301 -17.57 -0.51 -1.83
N GLY A 302 -17.50 0.80 -1.59
CA GLY A 302 -18.66 1.61 -1.18
C GLY A 302 -18.97 1.52 0.32
N LEU A 303 -17.99 1.18 1.15
CA LEU A 303 -18.16 1.09 2.60
C LEU A 303 -17.73 2.39 3.28
N SER A 304 -18.51 2.82 4.27
CA SER A 304 -18.04 3.74 5.30
C SER A 304 -16.98 3.05 6.17
N PHE A 305 -16.07 3.82 6.74
CA PHE A 305 -15.02 3.24 7.58
C PHE A 305 -14.46 4.21 8.61
N ILE A 306 -13.77 3.64 9.60
CA ILE A 306 -13.08 4.38 10.66
C ILE A 306 -11.57 4.18 10.59
N TYR A 307 -10.82 5.18 11.00
CA TYR A 307 -9.36 5.11 11.17
C TYR A 307 -8.85 6.23 12.08
N SER A 308 -7.59 6.14 12.54
CA SER A 308 -7.00 7.14 13.46
C SER A 308 -5.89 7.99 12.84
N GLU A 309 -5.25 7.49 11.79
CA GLU A 309 -4.19 8.21 11.07
C GLU A 309 -4.73 9.41 10.26
N THR A 310 -3.84 10.24 9.73
CA THR A 310 -4.18 11.25 8.73
C THR A 310 -3.96 10.69 7.32
N ASP A 311 -5.02 10.66 6.53
CA ASP A 311 -5.01 10.31 5.12
C ASP A 311 -5.64 11.46 4.33
N SER A 312 -4.80 12.29 3.69
CA SER A 312 -5.25 13.54 3.05
C SER A 312 -6.27 13.32 1.91
N ASP A 313 -6.41 12.09 1.39
CA ASP A 313 -7.42 11.79 0.37
C ASP A 313 -8.82 11.58 0.97
N PHE A 314 -8.91 11.36 2.29
CA PHE A 314 -10.15 11.03 2.99
C PHE A 314 -10.56 12.04 4.08
N GLU A 315 -9.73 13.06 4.35
CA GLU A 315 -10.09 14.08 5.32
C GLU A 315 -11.42 14.78 4.92
N ASN A 316 -12.31 14.93 5.89
CA ASN A 316 -13.64 15.56 5.72
C ASN A 316 -14.61 14.83 4.77
N LYS A 317 -14.39 13.56 4.47
CA LYS A 317 -15.40 12.77 3.74
C LYS A 317 -16.54 12.35 4.70
N PRO A 318 -17.82 12.52 4.33
CA PRO A 318 -18.95 12.29 5.23
C PRO A 318 -19.14 10.81 5.64
N TYR A 319 -18.55 9.89 4.90
CA TYR A 319 -18.56 8.45 5.19
C TYR A 319 -17.36 7.97 6.01
N ILE A 320 -16.58 8.90 6.58
CA ILE A 320 -15.42 8.61 7.41
C ILE A 320 -15.68 9.07 8.84
N LEU A 321 -15.45 8.17 9.80
CA LEU A 321 -15.37 8.52 11.21
C LEU A 321 -13.90 8.45 11.67
N LYS A 322 -13.33 9.60 11.99
CA LYS A 322 -12.00 9.68 12.61
C LYS A 322 -12.12 9.35 14.10
N VAL A 323 -11.26 8.45 14.55
CA VAL A 323 -11.14 8.13 15.98
C VAL A 323 -9.82 8.69 16.53
N PRO A 324 -9.72 8.97 17.84
CA PRO A 324 -8.49 9.48 18.43
C PRO A 324 -7.29 8.53 18.20
N ALA A 325 -6.11 9.11 17.96
CA ALA A 325 -4.87 8.38 17.80
C ALA A 325 -4.20 8.19 19.17
N ASP A 326 -4.84 7.43 20.06
CA ASP A 326 -4.44 7.15 21.43
C ASP A 326 -4.72 5.67 21.81
N GLU A 327 -4.67 5.33 23.08
CA GLU A 327 -4.89 3.97 23.59
C GLU A 327 -6.32 3.74 24.12
N THR A 328 -7.22 4.71 24.02
CA THR A 328 -8.60 4.57 24.50
C THR A 328 -9.36 3.51 23.72
N ALA A 329 -10.26 2.80 24.40
CA ALA A 329 -11.18 1.88 23.76
C ALA A 329 -12.07 2.62 22.74
N ILE A 330 -12.45 1.93 21.66
CA ILE A 330 -13.32 2.53 20.63
C ILE A 330 -14.76 2.58 21.16
N ASP A 331 -15.36 3.75 21.15
CA ASP A 331 -16.76 3.92 21.53
C ASP A 331 -17.71 3.33 20.48
N ILE A 332 -18.31 2.19 20.80
CA ILE A 332 -19.23 1.45 19.92
C ILE A 332 -20.52 2.22 19.67
N ASN A 333 -21.02 2.98 20.65
CA ASN A 333 -22.22 3.79 20.46
C ASN A 333 -21.99 4.88 19.40
N SER A 334 -20.82 5.50 19.39
CA SER A 334 -20.43 6.45 18.34
C SER A 334 -20.39 5.80 16.95
N LEU A 335 -19.94 4.54 16.83
CA LEU A 335 -19.97 3.80 15.56
C LEU A 335 -21.41 3.55 15.07
N ILE A 336 -22.28 3.07 15.96
CA ILE A 336 -23.70 2.83 15.67
C ILE A 336 -24.36 4.13 15.20
N HIS A 337 -24.19 5.21 15.95
CA HIS A 337 -24.77 6.51 15.61
C HIS A 337 -24.25 7.06 14.27
N PHE A 338 -22.95 6.90 14.00
CA PHE A 338 -22.37 7.28 12.72
C PHE A 338 -22.96 6.45 11.57
N TYR A 339 -23.08 5.13 11.74
CA TYR A 339 -23.67 4.23 10.74
C TYR A 339 -25.12 4.59 10.43
N GLU A 340 -25.95 4.83 11.47
CA GLU A 340 -27.36 5.18 11.32
C GLU A 340 -27.59 6.54 10.62
N LYS A 341 -26.60 7.45 10.72
CA LYS A 341 -26.63 8.74 10.02
C LYS A 341 -26.09 8.70 8.59
N GLN A 342 -25.50 7.57 8.19
CA GLN A 342 -24.90 7.45 6.86
C GLN A 342 -26.00 7.43 5.80
N SER A 343 -25.94 8.41 4.88
CA SER A 343 -26.95 8.59 3.83
C SER A 343 -26.43 8.28 2.42
N LEU A 344 -25.10 8.18 2.25
CA LEU A 344 -24.52 7.92 0.94
C LEU A 344 -24.65 6.44 0.56
N SER A 345 -25.06 6.20 -0.67
CA SER A 345 -25.04 4.87 -1.26
C SER A 345 -23.61 4.36 -1.49
N PRO A 346 -23.39 3.04 -1.58
CA PRO A 346 -22.09 2.48 -1.94
C PRO A 346 -21.53 3.06 -3.24
N LEU A 347 -22.37 3.34 -4.22
CA LEU A 347 -21.94 3.94 -5.49
C LEU A 347 -21.44 5.38 -5.32
N GLU A 348 -22.11 6.20 -4.53
CA GLU A 348 -21.68 7.59 -4.25
C GLU A 348 -20.35 7.63 -3.52
N ILE A 349 -20.15 6.73 -2.53
CA ILE A 349 -18.85 6.59 -1.83
C ILE A 349 -17.75 6.25 -2.86
N ARG A 350 -17.96 5.23 -3.69
CA ARG A 350 -17.01 4.81 -4.73
C ARG A 350 -16.70 5.93 -5.72
N GLU A 351 -17.72 6.63 -6.24
CA GLU A 351 -17.51 7.71 -7.21
C GLU A 351 -16.74 8.89 -6.59
N SER A 352 -16.89 9.14 -5.29
CA SER A 352 -16.16 10.21 -4.59
C SER A 352 -14.63 10.06 -4.61
N ILE A 353 -14.14 8.86 -4.94
CA ILE A 353 -12.71 8.54 -5.02
C ILE A 353 -12.27 8.15 -6.45
N ARG A 354 -13.05 8.45 -7.47
CA ARG A 354 -12.71 8.11 -8.86
C ARG A 354 -11.35 8.68 -9.29
N SER A 355 -11.00 9.85 -8.78
CA SER A 355 -9.69 10.48 -8.99
C SER A 355 -8.50 9.68 -8.44
N LEU A 356 -8.75 8.67 -7.60
CA LEU A 356 -7.73 7.77 -7.07
C LEU A 356 -7.54 6.52 -7.95
N SER A 357 -8.09 6.45 -9.17
CA SER A 357 -7.75 5.36 -10.09
C SER A 357 -6.24 5.36 -10.40
N TRP A 358 -5.64 4.19 -10.59
CA TRP A 358 -4.23 4.10 -10.97
C TRP A 358 -3.95 4.82 -12.29
N GLU A 359 -4.90 4.82 -13.25
CA GLU A 359 -4.75 5.56 -14.50
C GLU A 359 -4.61 7.07 -14.23
N THR A 360 -5.45 7.63 -13.35
CA THR A 360 -5.35 9.04 -12.97
C THR A 360 -4.00 9.35 -12.33
N GLN A 361 -3.53 8.47 -11.43
CA GLN A 361 -2.23 8.68 -10.77
C GLN A 361 -1.06 8.58 -11.76
N MET A 362 -1.07 7.61 -12.68
CA MET A 362 -0.03 7.48 -13.70
C MET A 362 -0.05 8.64 -14.69
N ASN A 363 -1.23 9.14 -15.08
CA ASN A 363 -1.35 10.32 -15.94
C ASN A 363 -0.75 11.58 -15.32
N LYS A 364 -0.86 11.77 -13.98
CA LYS A 364 -0.17 12.87 -13.28
C LYS A 364 1.35 12.82 -13.52
N ILE A 365 1.93 11.62 -13.45
CA ILE A 365 3.37 11.42 -13.65
C ILE A 365 3.75 11.69 -15.12
N ILE A 366 3.01 11.10 -16.05
CA ILE A 366 3.24 11.27 -17.49
C ILE A 366 3.20 12.76 -17.87
N ASN A 367 2.21 13.49 -17.37
CA ASN A 367 2.09 14.92 -17.65
C ASN A 367 3.23 15.72 -17.04
N SER A 368 3.64 15.40 -15.80
CA SER A 368 4.78 16.07 -15.15
C SER A 368 6.09 15.91 -15.95
N ILE A 369 6.35 14.72 -16.51
CA ILE A 369 7.57 14.48 -17.30
C ILE A 369 7.51 15.03 -18.74
N LYS A 370 6.32 15.28 -19.30
CA LYS A 370 6.18 15.91 -20.62
C LYS A 370 6.53 17.39 -20.59
N ILE A 371 6.29 18.04 -19.45
CA ILE A 371 6.50 19.49 -19.26
C ILE A 371 7.96 19.79 -18.89
N SER A 372 8.70 18.83 -18.35
CA SER A 372 10.10 18.99 -17.90
C SER A 372 11.13 18.82 -19.02
#